data_bf8d2fb7065afb0f476466984baa9fda
#
_entry.id   bf8d2fb7065afb0f476466984baa9fda
#
_cell.length_a   1.000
_cell.length_b   1.000
_cell.length_c   1.000
_cell.angle_alpha   90.00
_cell.angle_beta   90.00
_cell.angle_gamma   90.00
#
_symmetry.space_group_name_H-M   'P 1'
#
loop_
_entity.id
_entity.type
_entity.pdbx_description
1 polymer ?
#
loop_
_entity_poly.entity_id
_entity_poly.type
_entity_poly.pdbx_seq_one_letter_code
_entity_poly.pdbx_strand_id
1 'polypeptide(L)'
;MRSVLLAPAAGLLLCAAAPPVSFTPVSPEYAEAAGEYRRLWQAEGPRIVAAMEAATGLAFPQAPVDAIVSEGRPMASFDGRTIRLRASYSPAYKKATLAHEIGHRLAFTLPRRSGLDDHRLLYLFLYDVWSDLYGRDFADRMVAIERRIPGGYDYDSAWSWALAMTRAERQDRLEALRRAGVLRRQQAH
;
A
#
# COMPACT_ATOMS: atom_id res chain seq x y z
N MET A 1 39.42 -36.46 8.75
CA MET A 1 38.10 -35.84 8.79
C MET A 1 38.27 -34.32 8.54
N ARG A 2 37.87 -33.85 7.37
CA ARG A 2 37.97 -32.41 7.01
C ARG A 2 36.57 -31.79 7.22
N SER A 3 36.45 -30.91 8.21
CA SER A 3 35.23 -30.13 8.44
C SER A 3 35.12 -29.06 7.36
N VAL A 4 34.06 -29.13 6.56
CA VAL A 4 33.69 -28.12 5.58
C VAL A 4 32.82 -27.10 6.33
N LEU A 5 33.39 -25.92 6.58
CA LEU A 5 32.64 -24.76 7.07
C LEU A 5 31.82 -24.19 5.91
N LEU A 6 30.49 -24.41 5.95
CA LEU A 6 29.55 -23.67 5.09
C LEU A 6 29.46 -22.22 5.62
N ALA A 7 29.93 -21.27 4.82
CA ALA A 7 29.68 -19.87 5.05
C ALA A 7 28.19 -19.57 4.74
N PRO A 8 27.49 -18.77 5.58
CA PRO A 8 26.14 -18.33 5.24
C PRO A 8 26.20 -17.36 4.06
N ALA A 9 25.50 -17.70 2.98
CA ALA A 9 25.28 -16.77 1.87
C ALA A 9 24.45 -15.59 2.41
N ALA A 10 25.09 -14.46 2.55
CA ALA A 10 24.41 -13.18 2.79
C ALA A 10 23.61 -12.87 1.51
N GLY A 11 22.31 -13.18 1.53
CA GLY A 11 21.39 -12.77 0.50
C GLY A 11 21.37 -11.25 0.45
N LEU A 12 21.89 -10.64 -0.63
CA LEU A 12 21.59 -9.24 -0.93
C LEU A 12 20.07 -9.12 -1.05
N LEU A 13 19.43 -8.52 -0.05
CA LEU A 13 18.09 -7.96 -0.24
C LEU A 13 18.23 -6.86 -1.30
N LEU A 14 17.89 -7.17 -2.55
CA LEU A 14 17.62 -6.13 -3.53
C LEU A 14 16.47 -5.29 -2.95
N CYS A 15 16.79 -4.10 -2.42
CA CYS A 15 15.78 -3.12 -2.09
C CYS A 15 14.99 -2.84 -3.37
N ALA A 16 13.70 -3.16 -3.37
CA ALA A 16 12.79 -2.77 -4.44
C ALA A 16 12.91 -1.24 -4.64
N ALA A 17 13.14 -0.82 -5.88
CA ALA A 17 13.18 0.61 -6.16
C ALA A 17 11.77 1.18 -5.98
N ALA A 18 11.64 2.24 -5.19
CA ALA A 18 10.38 2.96 -5.09
C ALA A 18 10.17 3.84 -6.34
N PRO A 19 8.93 3.97 -6.86
CA PRO A 19 8.66 4.85 -7.97
C PRO A 19 8.93 6.31 -7.59
N PRO A 20 9.28 7.19 -8.54
CA PRO A 20 9.33 8.62 -8.29
C PRO A 20 7.96 9.14 -7.86
N VAL A 21 7.92 9.90 -6.76
CA VAL A 21 6.70 10.57 -6.30
C VAL A 21 6.98 12.07 -6.18
N SER A 22 6.22 12.88 -6.91
CA SER A 22 6.21 14.34 -6.73
C SER A 22 5.18 14.71 -5.65
N PHE A 23 5.52 15.66 -4.77
CA PHE A 23 4.59 16.15 -3.74
C PHE A 23 4.34 17.63 -3.98
N THR A 24 3.16 17.94 -4.50
CA THR A 24 2.78 19.30 -4.91
C THR A 24 1.68 19.83 -3.96
N PRO A 25 1.93 20.92 -3.22
CA PRO A 25 0.89 21.57 -2.45
C PRO A 25 -0.06 22.32 -3.38
N VAL A 26 -1.38 22.29 -3.12
CA VAL A 26 -2.36 23.06 -3.91
C VAL A 26 -2.27 24.56 -3.65
N SER A 27 -1.69 24.96 -2.53
CA SER A 27 -1.42 26.35 -2.17
C SER A 27 -0.19 26.45 -1.26
N PRO A 28 0.43 27.64 -1.12
CA PRO A 28 1.64 27.84 -0.31
C PRO A 28 1.49 27.41 1.15
N GLU A 29 0.32 27.50 1.73
CA GLU A 29 0.03 27.08 3.12
C GLU A 29 0.28 25.59 3.38
N TYR A 30 0.21 24.75 2.34
CA TYR A 30 0.48 23.30 2.46
C TYR A 30 1.91 22.90 2.08
N ALA A 31 2.80 23.89 1.83
CA ALA A 31 4.18 23.61 1.40
C ALA A 31 4.98 22.82 2.44
N GLU A 32 4.79 23.12 3.73
CA GLU A 32 5.43 22.39 4.82
C GLU A 32 4.97 20.93 4.85
N ALA A 33 3.66 20.69 4.80
CA ALA A 33 3.08 19.36 4.80
C ALA A 33 3.53 18.54 3.55
N ALA A 34 3.64 19.16 2.39
CA ALA A 34 4.19 18.53 1.19
C ALA A 34 5.69 18.15 1.40
N GLY A 35 6.45 19.02 2.08
CA GLY A 35 7.82 18.73 2.49
C GLY A 35 7.93 17.54 3.45
N GLU A 36 6.99 17.41 4.41
CA GLU A 36 6.93 16.27 5.33
C GLU A 36 6.66 14.94 4.59
N TYR A 37 5.69 14.91 3.69
CA TYR A 37 5.41 13.73 2.86
C TYR A 37 6.59 13.37 1.96
N ARG A 38 7.30 14.36 1.40
CA ARG A 38 8.51 14.13 0.58
C ARG A 38 9.61 13.49 1.41
N ARG A 39 9.90 14.00 2.61
CA ARG A 39 10.89 13.40 3.52
C ARG A 39 10.49 12.00 3.93
N LEU A 40 9.21 11.78 4.23
CA LEU A 40 8.68 10.46 4.57
C LEU A 40 8.91 9.46 3.42
N TRP A 41 8.58 9.83 2.18
CA TRP A 41 8.78 8.96 1.03
C TRP A 41 10.26 8.68 0.75
N GLN A 42 11.11 9.69 0.87
CA GLN A 42 12.56 9.51 0.74
C GLN A 42 13.13 8.53 1.77
N ALA A 43 12.65 8.60 3.01
CA ALA A 43 13.13 7.75 4.09
C ALA A 43 12.54 6.32 4.05
N GLU A 44 11.27 6.17 3.71
CA GLU A 44 10.54 4.93 3.91
C GLU A 44 9.96 4.32 2.61
N GLY A 45 9.90 5.07 1.51
CA GLY A 45 9.30 4.62 0.24
C GLY A 45 9.80 3.25 -0.24
N PRO A 46 11.12 2.99 -0.30
CA PRO A 46 11.64 1.67 -0.69
C PRO A 46 11.16 0.54 0.23
N ARG A 47 11.07 0.80 1.55
CA ARG A 47 10.59 -0.20 2.52
C ARG A 47 9.08 -0.45 2.38
N ILE A 48 8.29 0.61 2.13
CA ILE A 48 6.84 0.51 1.90
C ILE A 48 6.59 -0.35 0.65
N VAL A 49 7.29 -0.07 -0.45
CA VAL A 49 7.17 -0.83 -1.69
C VAL A 49 7.56 -2.29 -1.48
N ALA A 50 8.71 -2.54 -0.86
CA ALA A 50 9.17 -3.90 -0.57
C ALA A 50 8.18 -4.69 0.29
N ALA A 51 7.60 -4.07 1.33
CA ALA A 51 6.58 -4.70 2.17
C ALA A 51 5.31 -5.04 1.38
N MET A 52 4.89 -4.16 0.46
CA MET A 52 3.74 -4.41 -0.42
C MET A 52 4.01 -5.55 -1.40
N GLU A 53 5.19 -5.59 -2.02
CA GLU A 53 5.59 -6.67 -2.92
C GLU A 53 5.68 -7.99 -2.17
N ALA A 54 6.25 -8.01 -0.96
CA ALA A 54 6.32 -9.21 -0.13
C ALA A 54 4.93 -9.72 0.29
N ALA A 55 4.01 -8.82 0.65
CA ALA A 55 2.66 -9.18 1.06
C ALA A 55 1.79 -9.68 -0.08
N THR A 56 2.02 -9.19 -1.31
CA THR A 56 1.14 -9.47 -2.46
C THR A 56 1.76 -10.41 -3.50
N GLY A 57 3.10 -10.52 -3.53
CA GLY A 57 3.84 -11.18 -4.59
C GLY A 57 3.68 -10.52 -5.96
N LEU A 58 3.28 -9.25 -6.00
CA LEU A 58 3.15 -8.43 -7.21
C LEU A 58 4.33 -7.47 -7.31
N ALA A 59 4.85 -7.26 -8.53
CA ALA A 59 5.81 -6.18 -8.76
C ALA A 59 5.11 -4.82 -8.69
N PHE A 60 5.69 -3.88 -7.97
CA PHE A 60 5.13 -2.54 -7.81
C PHE A 60 5.32 -1.72 -9.11
N PRO A 61 4.26 -1.06 -9.63
CA PRO A 61 4.36 -0.23 -10.84
C PRO A 61 5.33 0.93 -10.67
N GLN A 62 6.33 1.04 -11.57
CA GLN A 62 7.44 2.00 -11.45
C GLN A 62 7.19 3.37 -12.11
N ALA A 63 6.07 3.55 -12.83
CA ALA A 63 5.76 4.85 -13.43
C ALA A 63 5.61 5.95 -12.34
N PRO A 64 5.93 7.22 -12.62
CA PRO A 64 5.81 8.32 -11.65
C PRO A 64 4.40 8.47 -11.06
N VAL A 65 4.34 9.01 -9.84
CA VAL A 65 3.11 9.34 -9.11
C VAL A 65 3.10 10.82 -8.75
N ASP A 66 1.99 11.49 -8.99
CA ASP A 66 1.76 12.87 -8.58
C ASP A 66 0.91 12.89 -7.30
N ALA A 67 1.54 13.26 -6.18
CA ALA A 67 0.87 13.43 -4.90
C ALA A 67 0.48 14.88 -4.68
N ILE A 68 -0.82 15.15 -4.65
CA ILE A 68 -1.39 16.48 -4.40
C ILE A 68 -1.68 16.61 -2.90
N VAL A 69 -1.10 17.61 -2.26
CA VAL A 69 -1.27 17.87 -0.81
C VAL A 69 -2.21 19.03 -0.58
N SER A 70 -3.30 18.78 0.16
CA SER A 70 -4.37 19.74 0.48
C SER A 70 -5.10 19.34 1.76
N GLU A 71 -6.15 20.08 2.16
CA GLU A 71 -7.09 19.62 3.19
C GLU A 71 -8.23 18.75 2.65
N GLY A 72 -8.19 18.40 1.36
CA GLY A 72 -9.17 17.49 0.76
C GLY A 72 -9.08 16.06 1.28
N ARG A 73 -10.12 15.27 0.98
CA ARG A 73 -10.13 13.84 1.31
C ARG A 73 -9.00 13.13 0.55
N PRO A 74 -8.23 12.26 1.22
CA PRO A 74 -7.28 11.38 0.55
C PRO A 74 -7.99 10.50 -0.48
N MET A 75 -7.32 10.24 -1.59
CA MET A 75 -7.81 9.35 -2.64
C MET A 75 -6.70 8.97 -3.62
N ALA A 76 -6.84 7.84 -4.28
CA ALA A 76 -6.05 7.49 -5.47
C ALA A 76 -6.92 7.55 -6.73
N SER A 77 -6.37 8.05 -7.84
CA SER A 77 -7.01 7.95 -9.16
C SER A 77 -7.04 6.50 -9.63
N PHE A 78 -8.02 6.15 -10.48
CA PHE A 78 -8.20 4.77 -10.96
C PHE A 78 -7.01 4.20 -11.76
N ASP A 79 -6.12 5.04 -12.25
CA ASP A 79 -4.87 4.64 -12.90
C ASP A 79 -3.69 4.61 -11.93
N GLY A 80 -3.90 5.01 -10.67
CA GLY A 80 -2.89 5.08 -9.63
C GLY A 80 -1.76 6.08 -9.89
N ARG A 81 -1.94 7.02 -10.84
CA ARG A 81 -0.92 8.03 -11.18
C ARG A 81 -1.02 9.28 -10.33
N THR A 82 -2.20 9.60 -9.86
CA THR A 82 -2.43 10.75 -8.98
C THR A 82 -2.99 10.27 -7.65
N ILE A 83 -2.41 10.74 -6.56
CA ILE A 83 -2.95 10.56 -5.21
C ILE A 83 -3.18 11.91 -4.56
N ARG A 84 -4.15 11.98 -3.65
CA ARG A 84 -4.36 13.14 -2.77
C ARG A 84 -4.00 12.76 -1.35
N LEU A 85 -3.33 13.68 -0.66
CA LEU A 85 -2.88 13.50 0.72
C LEU A 85 -3.33 14.70 1.54
N ARG A 86 -3.77 14.45 2.77
CA ARG A 86 -4.25 15.51 3.64
C ARG A 86 -3.13 16.15 4.45
N ALA A 87 -3.06 17.47 4.42
CA ALA A 87 -1.99 18.25 5.04
C ALA A 87 -2.02 18.20 6.57
N SER A 88 -3.19 18.28 7.20
CA SER A 88 -3.35 18.37 8.66
C SER A 88 -3.24 17.05 9.42
N TYR A 89 -2.99 15.94 8.74
CA TYR A 89 -2.84 14.65 9.41
C TYR A 89 -1.60 14.61 10.32
N SER A 90 -1.72 13.91 11.44
CA SER A 90 -0.57 13.65 12.32
C SER A 90 0.53 12.85 11.59
N PRO A 91 1.80 12.93 12.04
CA PRO A 91 2.89 12.19 11.40
C PRO A 91 2.60 10.68 11.26
N ALA A 92 2.00 10.05 12.26
CA ALA A 92 1.63 8.65 12.20
C ALA A 92 0.54 8.39 11.14
N TYR A 93 -0.46 9.27 11.07
CA TYR A 93 -1.54 9.09 10.09
C TYR A 93 -1.10 9.46 8.68
N LYS A 94 -0.14 10.37 8.51
CA LYS A 94 0.53 10.62 7.21
C LYS A 94 1.22 9.37 6.67
N LYS A 95 1.93 8.61 7.53
CA LYS A 95 2.55 7.33 7.15
C LYS A 95 1.50 6.32 6.68
N ALA A 96 0.44 6.14 7.45
CA ALA A 96 -0.62 5.21 7.13
C ALA A 96 -1.32 5.58 5.82
N THR A 97 -1.71 6.86 5.68
CA THR A 97 -2.40 7.36 4.49
C THR A 97 -1.53 7.26 3.24
N LEU A 98 -0.23 7.60 3.33
CA LEU A 98 0.67 7.47 2.19
C LEU A 98 0.77 6.01 1.73
N ALA A 99 0.94 5.07 2.65
CA ALA A 99 0.93 3.64 2.32
C ALA A 99 -0.43 3.19 1.75
N HIS A 100 -1.55 3.69 2.28
CA HIS A 100 -2.90 3.39 1.79
C HIS A 100 -3.07 3.83 0.32
N GLU A 101 -2.80 5.11 0.02
CA GLU A 101 -3.02 5.66 -1.31
C GLU A 101 -2.05 5.06 -2.36
N ILE A 102 -0.80 4.84 -1.98
CA ILE A 102 0.18 4.13 -2.81
C ILE A 102 -0.23 2.65 -2.99
N GLY A 103 -0.81 2.03 -1.95
CA GLY A 103 -1.30 0.66 -2.01
C GLY A 103 -2.42 0.45 -3.03
N HIS A 104 -3.30 1.43 -3.21
CA HIS A 104 -4.31 1.37 -4.27
C HIS A 104 -3.70 1.16 -5.65
N ARG A 105 -2.56 1.81 -5.94
CA ARG A 105 -1.87 1.63 -7.22
C ARG A 105 -1.48 0.17 -7.47
N LEU A 106 -1.02 -0.55 -6.44
CA LEU A 106 -0.73 -1.97 -6.55
C LEU A 106 -2.01 -2.80 -6.65
N ALA A 107 -3.03 -2.49 -5.84
CA ALA A 107 -4.33 -3.16 -5.88
C ALA A 107 -4.99 -3.07 -7.27
N PHE A 108 -4.84 -1.95 -7.99
CA PHE A 108 -5.39 -1.76 -9.34
C PHE A 108 -4.72 -2.66 -10.41
N THR A 109 -3.59 -3.29 -10.12
CA THR A 109 -3.00 -4.31 -11.01
C THR A 109 -3.73 -5.65 -10.93
N LEU A 110 -4.54 -5.87 -9.89
CA LEU A 110 -5.38 -7.06 -9.73
C LEU A 110 -6.63 -6.99 -10.64
N PRO A 111 -7.23 -8.15 -10.99
CA PRO A 111 -8.40 -8.18 -11.85
C PRO A 111 -9.60 -7.44 -11.22
N ARG A 112 -10.09 -6.39 -11.85
CA ARG A 112 -11.26 -5.61 -11.40
C ARG A 112 -12.57 -6.42 -11.32
N ARG A 113 -12.68 -7.54 -12.06
CA ARG A 113 -13.85 -8.43 -12.04
C ARG A 113 -13.76 -9.51 -10.95
N SER A 114 -13.12 -9.19 -9.84
CA SER A 114 -13.00 -10.09 -8.68
C SER A 114 -14.27 -10.18 -7.83
N GLY A 115 -15.25 -9.30 -8.07
CA GLY A 115 -16.38 -9.09 -7.17
C GLY A 115 -16.06 -8.31 -5.89
N LEU A 116 -14.79 -7.84 -5.78
CA LEU A 116 -14.33 -6.99 -4.68
C LEU A 116 -14.20 -5.54 -5.17
N ASP A 117 -14.57 -4.61 -4.30
CA ASP A 117 -14.29 -3.19 -4.49
C ASP A 117 -12.80 -2.87 -4.22
N ASP A 118 -12.38 -1.64 -4.55
CA ASP A 118 -11.00 -1.21 -4.48
C ASP A 118 -10.43 -1.28 -3.05
N HIS A 119 -11.21 -0.96 -2.02
CA HIS A 119 -10.77 -1.04 -0.64
C HIS A 119 -10.68 -2.48 -0.14
N ARG A 120 -11.62 -3.35 -0.49
CA ARG A 120 -11.49 -4.78 -0.15
C ARG A 120 -10.28 -5.42 -0.79
N LEU A 121 -9.92 -5.03 -2.03
CA LEU A 121 -8.68 -5.48 -2.67
C LEU A 121 -7.44 -4.99 -1.89
N LEU A 122 -7.41 -3.72 -1.52
CA LEU A 122 -6.34 -3.11 -0.75
C LEU A 122 -6.20 -3.77 0.65
N TYR A 123 -7.31 -3.99 1.33
CA TYR A 123 -7.32 -4.50 2.70
C TYR A 123 -6.91 -5.98 2.82
N LEU A 124 -6.81 -6.70 1.72
CA LEU A 124 -6.18 -8.03 1.72
C LEU A 124 -4.69 -7.99 2.10
N PHE A 125 -4.03 -6.82 2.03
CA PHE A 125 -2.60 -6.73 2.35
C PHE A 125 -2.22 -5.51 3.22
N LEU A 126 -3.01 -4.45 3.25
CA LEU A 126 -2.61 -3.19 3.89
C LEU A 126 -2.35 -3.34 5.40
N TYR A 127 -3.19 -4.11 6.10
CA TYR A 127 -2.99 -4.38 7.53
C TYR A 127 -1.64 -5.07 7.80
N ASP A 128 -1.30 -6.05 6.96
CA ASP A 128 -0.05 -6.80 7.10
C ASP A 128 1.15 -5.91 6.78
N VAL A 129 1.04 -5.07 5.74
CA VAL A 129 2.07 -4.06 5.40
C VAL A 129 2.30 -3.09 6.57
N TRP A 130 1.25 -2.54 7.16
CA TRP A 130 1.39 -1.66 8.31
C TRP A 130 1.98 -2.38 9.53
N SER A 131 1.57 -3.64 9.75
CA SER A 131 2.09 -4.45 10.87
C SER A 131 3.57 -4.77 10.70
N ASP A 132 4.00 -5.12 9.50
CA ASP A 132 5.40 -5.45 9.19
C ASP A 132 6.32 -4.21 9.25
N LEU A 133 5.82 -3.04 8.84
CA LEU A 133 6.60 -1.79 8.83
C LEU A 133 6.67 -1.11 10.19
N TYR A 134 5.56 -1.08 10.92
CA TYR A 134 5.38 -0.19 12.07
C TYR A 134 4.89 -0.91 13.33
N GLY A 135 4.68 -2.21 13.25
CA GLY A 135 4.16 -3.03 14.35
C GLY A 135 2.63 -3.09 14.42
N ARG A 136 2.15 -4.14 15.06
CA ARG A 136 0.72 -4.47 15.16
C ARG A 136 -0.11 -3.36 15.82
N ASP A 137 0.40 -2.79 16.91
CA ASP A 137 -0.30 -1.69 17.61
C ASP A 137 -0.51 -0.46 16.70
N PHE A 138 0.43 -0.19 15.79
CA PHE A 138 0.25 0.86 14.80
C PHE A 138 -0.89 0.49 13.83
N ALA A 139 -0.87 -0.71 13.26
CA ALA A 139 -1.88 -1.17 12.34
C ALA A 139 -3.28 -1.14 12.96
N ASP A 140 -3.42 -1.64 14.19
CA ASP A 140 -4.69 -1.65 14.93
C ASP A 140 -5.24 -0.23 15.14
N ARG A 141 -4.37 0.73 15.52
CA ARG A 141 -4.79 2.13 15.64
C ARG A 141 -5.23 2.74 14.33
N MET A 142 -4.54 2.45 13.22
CA MET A 142 -4.90 3.00 11.91
C MET A 142 -6.22 2.42 11.41
N VAL A 143 -6.46 1.12 11.59
CA VAL A 143 -7.75 0.48 11.31
C VAL A 143 -8.87 1.13 12.14
N ALA A 144 -8.64 1.36 13.44
CA ALA A 144 -9.64 1.97 14.31
C ALA A 144 -10.00 3.42 13.87
N ILE A 145 -9.06 4.15 13.28
CA ILE A 145 -9.31 5.47 12.69
C ILE A 145 -10.09 5.33 11.39
N GLU A 146 -9.64 4.47 10.47
CA GLU A 146 -10.27 4.32 9.16
C GLU A 146 -11.71 3.82 9.24
N ARG A 147 -12.03 2.91 10.15
CA ARG A 147 -13.40 2.44 10.40
C ARG A 147 -14.39 3.56 10.71
N ARG A 148 -13.90 4.71 11.21
CA ARG A 148 -14.72 5.87 11.59
C ARG A 148 -14.72 6.98 10.55
N ILE A 149 -14.08 6.79 9.39
CA ILE A 149 -14.07 7.81 8.33
C ILE A 149 -15.51 8.00 7.82
N PRO A 150 -16.08 9.22 7.93
CA PRO A 150 -17.44 9.48 7.46
C PRO A 150 -17.48 9.52 5.94
N GLY A 151 -18.59 9.05 5.35
CA GLY A 151 -18.83 9.19 3.91
C GLY A 151 -19.60 8.03 3.31
N GLY A 152 -19.64 7.99 1.96
CA GLY A 152 -20.44 7.04 1.22
C GLY A 152 -19.87 5.61 1.11
N TYR A 153 -18.65 5.37 1.63
CA TYR A 153 -18.05 4.04 1.67
C TYR A 153 -18.06 3.48 3.09
N ASP A 154 -18.43 2.22 3.22
CA ASP A 154 -18.50 1.50 4.51
C ASP A 154 -17.13 0.87 4.85
N TYR A 155 -16.23 1.70 5.38
CA TYR A 155 -14.90 1.28 5.82
C TYR A 155 -14.96 0.23 6.95
N ASP A 156 -15.95 0.34 7.85
CA ASP A 156 -16.08 -0.59 8.98
C ASP A 156 -16.38 -2.01 8.49
N SER A 157 -17.37 -2.15 7.59
CA SER A 157 -17.69 -3.44 6.97
C SER A 157 -16.52 -4.01 6.18
N ALA A 158 -15.81 -3.18 5.43
CA ALA A 158 -14.67 -3.63 4.62
C ALA A 158 -13.50 -4.11 5.49
N TRP A 159 -13.16 -3.38 6.57
CA TRP A 159 -12.15 -3.82 7.53
C TRP A 159 -12.58 -5.05 8.31
N SER A 160 -13.86 -5.12 8.74
CA SER A 160 -14.40 -6.30 9.43
C SER A 160 -14.28 -7.55 8.57
N TRP A 161 -14.60 -7.43 7.27
CA TRP A 161 -14.44 -8.51 6.31
C TRP A 161 -12.99 -8.95 6.14
N ALA A 162 -12.05 -7.99 5.98
CA ALA A 162 -10.65 -8.31 5.78
C ALA A 162 -10.01 -8.96 7.03
N LEU A 163 -10.34 -8.46 8.20
CA LEU A 163 -9.76 -8.93 9.48
C LEU A 163 -10.47 -10.16 10.06
N ALA A 164 -11.62 -10.59 9.50
CA ALA A 164 -12.17 -11.91 9.77
C ALA A 164 -11.28 -13.04 9.20
N MET A 165 -10.41 -12.73 8.25
CA MET A 165 -9.43 -13.65 7.69
C MET A 165 -8.10 -13.55 8.44
N THR A 166 -7.44 -14.68 8.63
CA THR A 166 -6.03 -14.74 9.01
C THR A 166 -5.14 -14.15 7.92
N ARG A 167 -3.90 -13.84 8.24
CA ARG A 167 -2.91 -13.40 7.24
C ARG A 167 -2.78 -14.42 6.09
N ALA A 168 -2.71 -15.71 6.42
CA ALA A 168 -2.60 -16.78 5.42
C ALA A 168 -3.81 -16.79 4.48
N GLU A 169 -5.02 -16.71 4.99
CA GLU A 169 -6.26 -16.66 4.17
C GLU A 169 -6.31 -15.43 3.26
N ARG A 170 -5.85 -14.27 3.73
CA ARG A 170 -5.73 -13.06 2.87
C ARG A 170 -4.72 -13.28 1.75
N GLN A 171 -3.57 -13.90 2.05
CA GLN A 171 -2.55 -14.23 1.06
C GLN A 171 -3.04 -15.24 0.03
N ASP A 172 -3.73 -16.29 0.45
CA ASP A 172 -4.34 -17.29 -0.44
C ASP A 172 -5.35 -16.63 -1.39
N ARG A 173 -6.13 -15.69 -0.88
CA ARG A 173 -7.11 -14.95 -1.69
C ARG A 173 -6.43 -14.03 -2.72
N LEU A 174 -5.35 -13.35 -2.35
CA LEU A 174 -4.53 -12.56 -3.27
C LEU A 174 -3.91 -13.45 -4.36
N GLU A 175 -3.40 -14.60 -4.01
CA GLU A 175 -2.83 -15.54 -4.96
C GLU A 175 -3.88 -16.06 -5.95
N ALA A 176 -5.07 -16.40 -5.48
CA ALA A 176 -6.19 -16.79 -6.34
C ALA A 176 -6.55 -15.69 -7.34
N LEU A 177 -6.58 -14.41 -6.90
CA LEU A 177 -6.82 -13.26 -7.77
C LEU A 177 -5.73 -13.08 -8.82
N ARG A 178 -4.45 -13.24 -8.44
CA ARG A 178 -3.31 -13.18 -9.37
C ARG A 178 -3.41 -14.26 -10.44
N ARG A 179 -3.65 -15.51 -10.06
CA ARG A 179 -3.82 -16.64 -10.99
C ARG A 179 -4.95 -16.38 -11.99
N ALA A 180 -6.10 -15.91 -11.52
CA ALA A 180 -7.22 -15.55 -12.39
C ALA A 180 -6.88 -14.39 -13.37
N GLY A 181 -6.01 -13.47 -12.98
CA GLY A 181 -5.53 -12.39 -13.86
C GLY A 181 -4.58 -12.88 -14.94
N VAL A 182 -3.71 -13.85 -14.63
CA VAL A 182 -2.78 -14.44 -15.60
C VAL A 182 -3.53 -15.25 -16.66
N LEU A 183 -4.44 -16.13 -16.25
CA LEU A 183 -5.24 -16.96 -17.17
C LEU A 183 -6.03 -16.13 -18.16
N ARG A 184 -6.63 -15.01 -17.74
CA ARG A 184 -7.37 -14.12 -18.65
C ARG A 184 -6.48 -13.41 -19.67
N ARG A 185 -5.25 -13.05 -19.32
CA ARG A 185 -4.30 -12.45 -20.28
C ARG A 185 -3.89 -13.46 -21.35
N GLN A 186 -3.71 -14.73 -20.98
CA GLN A 186 -3.37 -15.81 -21.93
C GLN A 186 -4.51 -16.16 -22.89
N GLN A 187 -5.78 -15.99 -22.48
CA GLN A 187 -6.96 -16.24 -23.33
C GLN A 187 -7.30 -15.08 -24.26
N ALA A 188 -6.71 -13.90 -24.04
CA ALA A 188 -6.94 -12.69 -24.84
C ALA A 188 -5.91 -12.51 -25.98
N HIS A 189 -4.93 -13.42 -26.07
CA HIS A 189 -3.91 -13.55 -27.12
C HIS A 189 -4.11 -14.82 -27.94
#